data_f271fce427cf18dc2dd2a0b20c73011f
#
_entry.id   f271fce427cf18dc2dd2a0b20c73011f
#
_cell.length_a   1.000
_cell.length_b   1.000
_cell.length_c   1.000
_cell.angle_alpha   90.00
_cell.angle_beta   90.00
_cell.angle_gamma   90.00
#
_symmetry.space_group_name_H-M   'P 1'
#
loop_
_entity.id
_entity.type
_entity.pdbx_description
1 polymer ?
#
loop_
_entity_poly.entity_id
_entity_poly.type
_entity_poly.pdbx_seq_one_letter_code
_entity_poly.pdbx_strand_id
1 'polypeptide(L)'
;AVSGKLELNKHYQLSGMADLVALGATADNNSLVYKEVTAFYEQTGDGAELHLLVVAEATTLTQMCDSAADSPLRKLIDASGGRVRLVGVNKIPPTEYEADTTQGIDKDAITAAEKAQAVIESYAAGKVNPFRLLMPAPAFDAEVDSLFKPRESSTNAVCYVLASDDAVK
;
A
#
# COMPACT_ATOMS: atom_id res chain seq x y z
N ALA A 1 2.87 -14.43 7.16
CA ALA A 1 3.81 -14.31 8.28
C ALA A 1 5.16 -13.80 7.78
N VAL A 2 5.77 -12.91 8.53
CA VAL A 2 7.13 -12.42 8.23
C VAL A 2 8.14 -13.39 8.83
N SER A 3 9.19 -13.71 8.08
CA SER A 3 10.24 -14.63 8.54
C SER A 3 11.62 -14.18 8.04
N GLY A 4 12.68 -14.83 8.54
CA GLY A 4 14.05 -14.49 8.23
C GLY A 4 14.48 -13.16 8.83
N LYS A 5 15.13 -12.31 8.03
CA LYS A 5 15.58 -10.95 8.42
C LYS A 5 14.57 -9.87 8.11
N LEU A 6 13.46 -10.22 7.46
CA LEU A 6 12.38 -9.29 7.15
C LEU A 6 11.57 -9.01 8.42
N GLU A 7 11.61 -7.77 8.90
CA GLU A 7 10.97 -7.33 10.14
C GLU A 7 9.78 -6.42 9.85
N LEU A 8 8.73 -6.51 10.67
CA LEU A 8 7.56 -5.64 10.55
C LEU A 8 7.92 -4.18 10.86
N ASN A 9 7.27 -3.27 10.14
CA ASN A 9 7.44 -1.82 10.31
C ASN A 9 8.88 -1.32 10.12
N LYS A 10 9.71 -2.08 9.41
CA LYS A 10 11.06 -1.71 9.04
C LYS A 10 11.15 -1.47 7.54
N HIS A 11 11.82 -0.39 7.18
CA HIS A 11 12.09 -0.04 5.80
C HIS A 11 13.24 -0.85 5.23
N TYR A 12 13.08 -1.30 4.00
CA TYR A 12 14.10 -1.95 3.18
C TYR A 12 14.17 -1.27 1.82
N GLN A 13 15.37 -1.11 1.31
CA GLN A 13 15.62 -0.71 -0.06
C GLN A 13 16.12 -1.92 -0.82
N LEU A 14 15.46 -2.23 -1.91
CA LEU A 14 15.77 -3.37 -2.79
C LEU A 14 16.15 -2.85 -4.17
N SER A 15 17.04 -3.54 -4.84
CA SER A 15 17.45 -3.29 -6.21
C SER A 15 17.26 -4.50 -7.15
N GLY A 16 16.75 -5.61 -6.61
CA GLY A 16 16.42 -6.83 -7.36
C GLY A 16 15.82 -7.90 -6.45
N MET A 17 15.36 -8.98 -7.06
CA MET A 17 14.82 -10.13 -6.33
C MET A 17 15.86 -10.78 -5.40
N ALA A 18 17.14 -10.70 -5.73
CA ALA A 18 18.21 -11.25 -4.89
C ALA A 18 18.22 -10.61 -3.48
N ASP A 19 17.92 -9.31 -3.38
CA ASP A 19 17.87 -8.60 -2.09
C ASP A 19 16.72 -9.14 -1.22
N LEU A 20 15.54 -9.38 -1.82
CA LEU A 20 14.40 -9.95 -1.10
C LEU A 20 14.70 -11.37 -0.59
N VAL A 21 15.33 -12.20 -1.42
CA VAL A 21 15.73 -13.57 -1.04
C VAL A 21 16.77 -13.54 0.08
N ALA A 22 17.72 -12.60 0.04
CA ALA A 22 18.74 -12.42 1.10
C ALA A 22 18.10 -12.01 2.46
N LEU A 23 16.93 -11.40 2.44
CA LEU A 23 16.10 -11.14 3.63
C LEU A 23 15.33 -12.38 4.12
N GLY A 24 15.42 -13.51 3.42
CA GLY A 24 14.77 -14.76 3.77
C GLY A 24 13.29 -14.83 3.38
N ALA A 25 12.80 -13.91 2.57
CA ALA A 25 11.44 -13.96 2.06
C ALA A 25 11.34 -14.92 0.86
N THR A 26 10.36 -15.81 0.93
CA THR A 26 10.07 -16.80 -0.13
C THR A 26 8.57 -16.82 -0.42
N ALA A 27 8.17 -17.48 -1.51
CA ALA A 27 6.76 -17.68 -1.82
C ALA A 27 5.99 -18.43 -0.71
N ASP A 28 6.66 -19.31 0.03
CA ASP A 28 6.03 -20.13 1.06
C ASP A 28 5.82 -19.39 2.39
N ASN A 29 6.74 -18.48 2.75
CA ASN A 29 6.71 -17.84 4.06
C ASN A 29 6.20 -16.39 4.05
N ASN A 30 6.28 -15.71 2.91
CA ASN A 30 5.82 -14.34 2.72
C ASN A 30 5.19 -14.18 1.32
N SER A 31 4.20 -14.99 1.00
CA SER A 31 3.63 -15.16 -0.35
C SER A 31 3.22 -13.83 -1.02
N LEU A 32 2.52 -12.95 -0.29
CA LEU A 32 2.09 -11.65 -0.82
C LEU A 32 3.29 -10.78 -1.17
N VAL A 33 4.22 -10.59 -0.24
CA VAL A 33 5.41 -9.76 -0.47
C VAL A 33 6.23 -10.29 -1.62
N TYR A 34 6.44 -11.62 -1.66
CA TYR A 34 7.21 -12.27 -2.72
C TYR A 34 6.55 -12.07 -4.08
N LYS A 35 5.22 -12.28 -4.19
CA LYS A 35 4.45 -12.09 -5.42
C LYS A 35 4.55 -10.64 -5.93
N GLU A 36 4.31 -9.66 -5.07
CA GLU A 36 4.27 -8.26 -5.46
C GLU A 36 5.66 -7.73 -5.88
N VAL A 37 6.70 -8.09 -5.14
CA VAL A 37 8.08 -7.70 -5.49
C VAL A 37 8.54 -8.41 -6.78
N THR A 38 8.15 -9.67 -6.98
CA THR A 38 8.39 -10.38 -8.25
C THR A 38 7.74 -9.65 -9.41
N ALA A 39 6.44 -9.35 -9.30
CA ALA A 39 5.70 -8.65 -10.34
C ALA A 39 6.30 -7.27 -10.65
N PHE A 40 6.80 -6.55 -9.64
CA PHE A 40 7.50 -5.28 -9.83
C PHE A 40 8.77 -5.47 -10.67
N TYR A 41 9.65 -6.41 -10.32
CA TYR A 41 10.91 -6.62 -11.04
C TYR A 41 10.72 -7.29 -12.42
N GLU A 42 9.65 -8.04 -12.64
CA GLU A 42 9.27 -8.54 -13.97
C GLU A 42 8.95 -7.39 -14.94
N GLN A 43 8.42 -6.29 -14.44
CA GLN A 43 8.08 -5.12 -15.27
C GLN A 43 9.23 -4.11 -15.40
N THR A 44 10.01 -3.92 -14.34
CA THR A 44 11.05 -2.88 -14.29
C THR A 44 12.46 -3.40 -14.60
N GLY A 45 12.69 -4.70 -14.41
CA GLY A 45 14.03 -5.29 -14.42
C GLY A 45 14.80 -5.02 -13.13
N ASP A 46 15.87 -5.79 -12.92
CA ASP A 46 16.82 -5.57 -11.83
C ASP A 46 17.54 -4.21 -11.99
N GLY A 47 17.87 -3.60 -10.87
CA GLY A 47 18.46 -2.26 -10.80
C GLY A 47 17.45 -1.15 -10.53
N ALA A 48 16.14 -1.40 -10.70
CA ALA A 48 15.11 -0.46 -10.26
C ALA A 48 15.06 -0.39 -8.72
N GLU A 49 15.03 0.84 -8.19
CA GLU A 49 14.97 1.06 -6.75
C GLU A 49 13.55 0.86 -6.23
N LEU A 50 13.38 -0.09 -5.31
CA LEU A 50 12.12 -0.36 -4.63
C LEU A 50 12.28 -0.14 -3.12
N HIS A 51 11.43 0.69 -2.54
CA HIS A 51 11.32 0.87 -1.10
C HIS A 51 10.18 0.01 -0.56
N LEU A 52 10.50 -0.89 0.34
CA LEU A 52 9.57 -1.86 0.92
C LEU A 52 9.43 -1.63 2.43
N LEU A 53 8.19 -1.65 2.93
CA LEU A 53 7.88 -1.71 4.34
C LEU A 53 6.73 -2.71 4.54
N VAL A 54 6.96 -3.72 5.36
CA VAL A 54 6.01 -4.79 5.63
C VAL A 54 5.31 -4.54 6.96
N VAL A 55 4.01 -4.70 6.99
CA VAL A 55 3.18 -4.54 8.20
C VAL A 55 2.54 -5.84 8.64
N ALA A 56 2.01 -5.88 9.85
CA ALA A 56 1.24 -7.03 10.31
C ALA A 56 -0.06 -7.18 9.50
N GLU A 57 -0.51 -8.41 9.28
CA GLU A 57 -1.72 -8.73 8.53
C GLU A 57 -2.98 -8.03 9.09
N ALA A 58 -3.06 -7.90 10.41
CA ALA A 58 -4.18 -7.24 11.09
C ALA A 58 -4.19 -5.71 10.93
N THR A 59 -3.12 -5.09 10.38
CA THR A 59 -3.05 -3.64 10.19
C THR A 59 -4.09 -3.20 9.17
N THR A 60 -4.95 -2.25 9.53
CA THR A 60 -5.96 -1.69 8.62
C THR A 60 -5.33 -0.72 7.63
N LEU A 61 -6.01 -0.45 6.50
CA LEU A 61 -5.57 0.56 5.53
C LEU A 61 -5.48 1.94 6.19
N THR A 62 -6.47 2.27 7.02
CA THR A 62 -6.48 3.50 7.83
C THR A 62 -5.24 3.62 8.73
N GLN A 63 -4.83 2.53 9.39
CA GLN A 63 -3.61 2.54 10.22
C GLN A 63 -2.32 2.66 9.39
N MET A 64 -2.29 2.05 8.19
CA MET A 64 -1.14 2.17 7.28
C MET A 64 -0.92 3.62 6.83
N CYS A 65 -2.00 4.35 6.60
CA CYS A 65 -2.01 5.70 6.03
C CYS A 65 -2.17 6.81 7.08
N ASP A 66 -2.10 6.51 8.37
CA ASP A 66 -2.27 7.51 9.44
C ASP A 66 -1.24 8.63 9.35
N SER A 67 -1.61 9.81 9.85
CA SER A 67 -0.72 10.98 9.89
C SER A 67 0.28 10.96 11.05
N ALA A 68 0.17 10.02 11.98
CA ALA A 68 1.12 9.86 13.07
C ALA A 68 2.55 9.61 12.56
N ALA A 69 3.55 10.13 13.25
CA ALA A 69 4.95 10.07 12.84
C ALA A 69 5.48 8.63 12.70
N ASP A 70 4.90 7.71 13.44
CA ASP A 70 5.27 6.29 13.44
C ASP A 70 4.40 5.41 12.52
N SER A 71 3.49 6.02 11.76
CA SER A 71 2.67 5.29 10.80
C SER A 71 3.52 4.66 9.68
N PRO A 72 3.11 3.50 9.13
CA PRO A 72 3.86 2.84 8.07
C PRO A 72 4.15 3.72 6.87
N LEU A 73 3.16 4.48 6.38
CA LEU A 73 3.33 5.38 5.24
C LEU A 73 4.40 6.44 5.50
N ARG A 74 4.34 7.11 6.65
CA ARG A 74 5.35 8.14 6.99
C ARG A 74 6.74 7.55 7.17
N LYS A 75 6.86 6.42 7.87
CA LYS A 75 8.14 5.70 7.99
C LYS A 75 8.76 5.37 6.64
N LEU A 76 7.94 4.90 5.68
CA LEU A 76 8.42 4.58 4.34
C LEU A 76 8.96 5.84 3.64
N ILE A 77 8.19 6.93 3.65
CA ILE A 77 8.57 8.18 2.97
C ILE A 77 9.79 8.81 3.62
N ASP A 78 9.83 8.91 4.95
CA ASP A 78 10.95 9.49 5.68
C ASP A 78 12.25 8.69 5.45
N ALA A 79 12.18 7.37 5.52
CA ALA A 79 13.32 6.48 5.29
C ALA A 79 13.80 6.48 3.83
N SER A 80 12.91 6.78 2.86
CA SER A 80 13.29 6.93 1.46
C SER A 80 14.05 8.22 1.15
N GLY A 81 14.14 9.15 2.11
CA GLY A 81 14.76 10.46 1.89
C GLY A 81 14.05 11.30 0.83
N GLY A 82 12.75 11.14 0.66
CA GLY A 82 11.92 11.87 -0.32
C GLY A 82 12.15 11.44 -1.77
N ARG A 83 12.72 10.26 -2.03
CA ARG A 83 12.95 9.73 -3.39
C ARG A 83 11.72 9.04 -3.98
N VAL A 84 10.86 8.50 -3.15
CA VAL A 84 9.62 7.83 -3.59
C VAL A 84 8.66 8.82 -4.23
N ARG A 85 8.10 8.45 -5.38
CA ARG A 85 7.11 9.23 -6.14
C ARG A 85 5.77 8.53 -6.25
N LEU A 86 5.78 7.21 -6.14
CA LEU A 86 4.59 6.38 -6.19
C LEU A 86 4.65 5.38 -5.05
N VAL A 87 3.59 5.29 -4.28
CA VAL A 87 3.42 4.30 -3.21
C VAL A 87 2.25 3.40 -3.57
N GLY A 88 2.48 2.12 -3.62
CA GLY A 88 1.42 1.11 -3.66
C GLY A 88 1.17 0.59 -2.24
N VAL A 89 -0.07 0.67 -1.78
CA VAL A 89 -0.51 -0.07 -0.60
C VAL A 89 -1.08 -1.39 -1.08
N ASN A 90 -0.67 -2.48 -0.47
CA ASN A 90 -1.23 -3.79 -0.78
C ASN A 90 -1.68 -4.48 0.50
N LYS A 91 -2.91 -4.96 0.49
CA LYS A 91 -3.53 -5.71 1.58
C LYS A 91 -4.49 -6.73 0.99
N ILE A 92 -4.30 -7.98 1.38
CA ILE A 92 -5.30 -9.03 1.15
C ILE A 92 -6.14 -9.11 2.43
N PRO A 93 -7.44 -8.84 2.36
CA PRO A 93 -8.31 -9.02 3.50
C PRO A 93 -8.30 -10.49 3.95
N PRO A 94 -8.39 -10.78 5.26
CA PRO A 94 -8.60 -12.15 5.75
C PRO A 94 -9.86 -12.77 5.12
N THR A 95 -9.90 -14.09 5.04
CA THR A 95 -11.04 -14.82 4.44
C THR A 95 -12.39 -14.53 5.11
N GLU A 96 -12.38 -14.18 6.40
CA GLU A 96 -13.56 -13.84 7.19
C GLU A 96 -13.77 -12.32 7.31
N TYR A 97 -13.11 -11.55 6.44
CA TYR A 97 -13.25 -10.10 6.46
C TYR A 97 -14.64 -9.70 5.96
N GLU A 98 -15.43 -9.12 6.85
CA GLU A 98 -16.70 -8.48 6.49
C GLU A 98 -16.44 -6.99 6.23
N ALA A 99 -16.52 -6.59 4.96
CA ALA A 99 -16.32 -5.21 4.59
C ALA A 99 -17.53 -4.35 5.01
N ASP A 100 -17.27 -3.25 5.70
CA ASP A 100 -18.28 -2.21 5.92
C ASP A 100 -18.25 -1.24 4.72
N THR A 101 -19.10 -1.50 3.72
CA THR A 101 -19.07 -0.76 2.46
C THR A 101 -19.99 0.47 2.47
N THR A 102 -19.56 1.50 1.77
CA THR A 102 -20.35 2.68 1.44
C THR A 102 -20.20 2.97 -0.04
N GLN A 103 -21.31 3.04 -0.77
CA GLN A 103 -21.32 3.29 -2.21
C GLN A 103 -20.38 2.33 -2.98
N GLY A 104 -20.40 1.06 -2.58
CA GLY A 104 -19.62 0.00 -3.22
C GLY A 104 -18.13 -0.03 -2.87
N ILE A 105 -17.64 0.80 -1.96
CA ILE A 105 -16.25 0.79 -1.50
C ILE A 105 -16.20 0.60 0.02
N ASP A 106 -15.19 -0.15 0.48
CA ASP A 106 -14.89 -0.33 1.89
C ASP A 106 -14.57 1.02 2.56
N LYS A 107 -15.23 1.32 3.67
CA LYS A 107 -15.02 2.55 4.45
C LYS A 107 -13.59 2.69 4.96
N ASP A 108 -12.91 1.57 5.27
CA ASP A 108 -11.49 1.60 5.67
C ASP A 108 -10.63 2.17 4.53
N ALA A 109 -10.91 1.80 3.26
CA ALA A 109 -10.20 2.33 2.10
C ALA A 109 -10.49 3.84 1.88
N ILE A 110 -11.74 4.28 2.07
CA ILE A 110 -12.11 5.70 1.97
C ILE A 110 -11.38 6.52 3.03
N THR A 111 -11.47 6.10 4.30
CA THR A 111 -10.82 6.80 5.42
C THR A 111 -9.29 6.79 5.28
N ALA A 112 -8.71 5.68 4.81
CA ALA A 112 -7.29 5.58 4.54
C ALA A 112 -6.84 6.55 3.44
N ALA A 113 -7.64 6.72 2.39
CA ALA A 113 -7.33 7.67 1.32
C ALA A 113 -7.35 9.12 1.79
N GLU A 114 -8.30 9.50 2.64
CA GLU A 114 -8.35 10.84 3.25
C GLU A 114 -7.11 11.11 4.11
N LYS A 115 -6.71 10.15 4.94
CA LYS A 115 -5.50 10.23 5.75
C LYS A 115 -4.23 10.29 4.89
N ALA A 116 -4.14 9.45 3.86
CA ALA A 116 -3.03 9.47 2.92
C ALA A 116 -2.91 10.82 2.22
N GLN A 117 -4.02 11.42 1.79
CA GLN A 117 -4.04 12.74 1.19
C GLN A 117 -3.46 13.80 2.14
N ALA A 118 -3.87 13.80 3.41
CA ALA A 118 -3.34 14.73 4.41
C ALA A 118 -1.82 14.54 4.62
N VAL A 119 -1.34 13.30 4.62
CA VAL A 119 0.10 13.01 4.67
C VAL A 119 0.81 13.59 3.45
N ILE A 120 0.31 13.32 2.23
CA ILE A 120 0.91 13.83 0.98
C ILE A 120 0.98 15.36 0.99
N GLU A 121 -0.09 16.03 1.41
CA GLU A 121 -0.14 17.49 1.51
C GLU A 121 0.87 18.03 2.53
N SER A 122 1.06 17.35 3.65
CA SER A 122 2.04 17.75 4.68
C SER A 122 3.48 17.71 4.15
N TYR A 123 3.81 16.70 3.33
CA TYR A 123 5.12 16.60 2.67
C TYR A 123 5.29 17.64 1.57
N ALA A 124 4.25 17.88 0.77
CA ALA A 124 4.26 18.91 -0.26
C ALA A 124 4.46 20.31 0.34
N ALA A 125 3.79 20.62 1.44
CA ALA A 125 3.96 21.87 2.17
C ALA A 125 5.37 22.04 2.75
N GLY A 126 5.99 20.94 3.19
CA GLY A 126 7.39 20.89 3.66
C GLY A 126 8.43 20.99 2.54
N LYS A 127 8.03 21.20 1.28
CA LYS A 127 8.90 21.21 0.09
C LYS A 127 9.62 19.88 -0.16
N VAL A 128 9.15 18.81 0.42
CA VAL A 128 9.52 17.45 0.02
C VAL A 128 8.74 17.12 -1.25
N ASN A 129 9.37 16.40 -2.17
CA ASN A 129 8.73 16.06 -3.43
C ASN A 129 7.41 15.30 -3.20
N PRO A 130 6.30 15.76 -3.79
CA PRO A 130 5.02 15.09 -3.64
C PRO A 130 5.06 13.69 -4.25
N PHE A 131 4.33 12.77 -3.65
CA PHE A 131 4.15 11.43 -4.16
C PHE A 131 2.66 11.16 -4.42
N ARG A 132 2.38 10.11 -5.14
CA ARG A 132 1.04 9.58 -5.40
C ARG A 132 0.88 8.26 -4.68
N LEU A 133 -0.37 7.89 -4.36
CA LEU A 133 -0.66 6.65 -3.68
C LEU A 133 -1.70 5.83 -4.47
N LEU A 134 -1.42 4.55 -4.64
CA LEU A 134 -2.36 3.55 -5.13
C LEU A 134 -2.97 2.84 -3.93
N MET A 135 -4.31 2.96 -3.80
CA MET A 135 -5.09 2.40 -2.69
C MET A 135 -5.91 1.21 -3.21
N PRO A 136 -5.79 0.03 -2.63
CA PRO A 136 -6.69 -1.06 -2.98
C PRO A 136 -8.10 -0.74 -2.49
N ALA A 137 -9.09 -1.16 -3.26
CA ALA A 137 -10.49 -1.12 -2.88
C ALA A 137 -11.00 -2.57 -2.73
N PRO A 138 -10.70 -3.22 -1.59
CA PRO A 138 -11.19 -4.57 -1.33
C PRO A 138 -12.71 -4.56 -1.24
N ALA A 139 -13.34 -5.68 -1.59
CA ALA A 139 -14.79 -5.85 -1.55
C ALA A 139 -15.56 -4.78 -2.36
N PHE A 140 -15.00 -4.35 -3.49
CA PHE A 140 -15.70 -3.44 -4.39
C PHE A 140 -16.97 -4.11 -4.93
N ASP A 141 -18.11 -3.42 -4.75
CA ASP A 141 -19.42 -3.84 -5.26
C ASP A 141 -19.90 -2.84 -6.32
N ALA A 142 -20.00 -3.32 -7.55
CA ALA A 142 -20.48 -2.52 -8.68
C ALA A 142 -22.01 -2.46 -8.79
N GLU A 143 -22.74 -3.30 -8.05
CA GLU A 143 -24.20 -3.46 -8.16
C GLU A 143 -24.99 -2.51 -7.25
N VAL A 144 -24.29 -1.62 -6.53
CA VAL A 144 -24.97 -0.63 -5.66
C VAL A 144 -25.62 0.48 -6.50
N ASP A 145 -26.75 1.00 -6.01
CA ASP A 145 -27.52 2.05 -6.69
C ASP A 145 -26.71 3.34 -6.97
N SER A 146 -25.73 3.65 -6.14
CA SER A 146 -24.89 4.82 -6.28
C SER A 146 -23.44 4.49 -5.92
N LEU A 147 -22.57 4.52 -6.93
CA LEU A 147 -21.14 4.27 -6.74
C LEU A 147 -20.41 5.48 -6.17
N PHE A 148 -19.42 5.20 -5.34
CA PHE A 148 -18.47 6.19 -4.84
C PHE A 148 -17.75 6.88 -6.01
N LYS A 149 -17.66 8.20 -5.93
CA LYS A 149 -17.05 9.02 -6.97
C LYS A 149 -15.76 9.66 -6.44
N PRO A 150 -14.60 9.04 -6.61
CA PRO A 150 -13.33 9.57 -6.10
C PRO A 150 -13.05 11.02 -6.51
N ARG A 151 -13.47 11.41 -7.71
CA ARG A 151 -13.30 12.78 -8.23
C ARG A 151 -14.08 13.86 -7.47
N GLU A 152 -15.10 13.47 -6.69
CA GLU A 152 -15.91 14.36 -5.87
C GLU A 152 -15.36 14.47 -4.44
N SER A 153 -14.36 13.63 -4.11
CA SER A 153 -13.61 13.70 -2.86
C SER A 153 -12.39 14.62 -3.00
N SER A 154 -11.86 15.09 -1.88
CA SER A 154 -10.62 15.90 -1.86
C SER A 154 -9.34 15.07 -1.97
N THR A 155 -9.43 13.77 -2.32
CA THR A 155 -8.29 12.84 -2.35
C THR A 155 -7.62 12.75 -3.73
N ASN A 156 -7.22 13.89 -4.30
CA ASN A 156 -6.71 14.00 -5.67
C ASN A 156 -5.33 13.38 -5.91
N ALA A 157 -4.58 13.08 -4.85
CA ALA A 157 -3.29 12.40 -4.94
C ALA A 157 -3.37 10.88 -4.69
N VAL A 158 -4.57 10.36 -4.42
CA VAL A 158 -4.82 8.94 -4.19
C VAL A 158 -5.64 8.38 -5.36
N CYS A 159 -5.17 7.27 -5.93
CA CYS A 159 -5.87 6.51 -6.96
C CYS A 159 -6.39 5.20 -6.36
N TYR A 160 -7.69 4.93 -6.48
CA TYR A 160 -8.24 3.64 -6.10
C TYR A 160 -7.98 2.61 -7.20
N VAL A 161 -7.52 1.45 -6.80
CA VAL A 161 -7.34 0.29 -7.67
C VAL A 161 -8.47 -0.68 -7.38
N LEU A 162 -9.39 -0.76 -8.32
CA LEU A 162 -10.50 -1.71 -8.28
C LEU A 162 -9.98 -3.02 -8.86
N ALA A 163 -9.68 -3.98 -8.01
CA ALA A 163 -9.28 -5.32 -8.43
C ALA A 163 -10.50 -6.23 -8.38
N SER A 164 -10.70 -7.04 -9.42
CA SER A 164 -11.60 -8.17 -9.33
C SER A 164 -11.06 -9.19 -8.31
N ASP A 165 -11.93 -10.01 -7.74
CA ASP A 165 -11.55 -11.08 -6.79
C ASP A 165 -10.41 -11.98 -7.31
N ASP A 166 -10.28 -12.14 -8.61
CA ASP A 166 -9.23 -12.95 -9.24
C ASP A 166 -7.86 -12.26 -9.22
N ALA A 167 -7.81 -10.94 -9.08
CA ALA A 167 -6.56 -10.19 -8.90
C ALA A 167 -6.14 -10.11 -7.41
N VAL A 168 -7.02 -10.50 -6.51
CA VAL A 168 -6.81 -10.47 -5.05
C VAL A 168 -6.61 -11.88 -4.49
N LYS A 169 -6.79 -12.92 -5.33
CA LYS A 169 -6.59 -14.33 -4.95
C LYS A 169 -5.17 -14.81 -5.23
#